data_a19825e46b8890e57f252d5cb4e3ea33
#
_entry.id   a19825e46b8890e57f252d5cb4e3ea33
#
_cell.length_a   1.000
_cell.length_b   1.000
_cell.length_c   1.000
_cell.angle_alpha   90.00
_cell.angle_beta   90.00
_cell.angle_gamma   90.00
#
_symmetry.space_group_name_H-M   'P 1'
#
loop_
_entity.id
_entity.type
_entity.pdbx_description
1 polymer ?
#
loop_
_entity_poly.entity_id
_entity_poly.type
_entity_poly.pdbx_seq_one_letter_code
_entity_poly.pdbx_strand_id
1 'polypeptide(L)'
;IPDGQFIGVIGHTGSGKSTLIQHFNALIQPTSGQILYNGEDVWAENYNRRALRSEVGLVFQYPEHQLFENTVLADVCFGPMNQGLSREQAEEEAKKALAHVGVKEENFTKSPFELSGGQKKRVAIAGVLAMNPKILILDEPTAGLDPQGRDDILDQIAALHKMRGITIILVSHSMEDIAKYVERLIVMNHGEMVFDDTPKNVFSHYKELEGMGLAAPQ
;
A
#
# COMPACT_ATOMS: atom_id res chain seq x y z
N ILE A 1 -1.86 4.27 -15.02
CA ILE A 1 -2.40 4.82 -13.76
C ILE A 1 -1.96 6.28 -13.71
N PRO A 2 -2.89 7.25 -13.70
CA PRO A 2 -2.58 8.66 -13.50
C PRO A 2 -2.09 8.94 -12.07
N ASP A 3 -1.29 10.02 -11.94
CA ASP A 3 -0.82 10.46 -10.63
C ASP A 3 -1.97 11.00 -9.76
N GLY A 4 -1.86 10.82 -8.46
CA GLY A 4 -2.79 11.38 -7.48
C GLY A 4 -4.17 10.72 -7.45
N GLN A 5 -4.31 9.47 -7.92
CA GLN A 5 -5.56 8.70 -7.79
C GLN A 5 -5.54 7.77 -6.58
N PHE A 6 -6.71 7.55 -5.99
CA PHE A 6 -6.94 6.48 -5.01
C PHE A 6 -7.62 5.30 -5.72
N ILE A 7 -6.88 4.22 -5.97
CA ILE A 7 -7.30 3.08 -6.77
C ILE A 7 -7.50 1.87 -5.89
N GLY A 8 -8.61 1.16 -6.08
CA GLY A 8 -8.85 -0.15 -5.48
C GLY A 8 -8.54 -1.28 -6.45
N VAL A 9 -8.01 -2.37 -5.95
CA VAL A 9 -7.83 -3.63 -6.69
C VAL A 9 -8.52 -4.75 -5.92
N ILE A 10 -9.54 -5.34 -6.52
CA ILE A 10 -10.29 -6.45 -5.93
C ILE A 10 -10.24 -7.69 -6.82
N GLY A 11 -10.62 -8.81 -6.28
CA GLY A 11 -10.67 -10.10 -6.96
C GLY A 11 -10.64 -11.24 -5.93
N HIS A 12 -11.07 -12.43 -6.32
CA HIS A 12 -10.99 -13.60 -5.44
C HIS A 12 -9.53 -13.99 -5.11
N THR A 13 -9.35 -14.84 -4.11
CA THR A 13 -8.02 -15.38 -3.78
C THR A 13 -7.46 -16.13 -5.00
N GLY A 14 -6.21 -15.84 -5.36
CA GLY A 14 -5.59 -16.42 -6.56
C GLY A 14 -5.91 -15.72 -7.88
N SER A 15 -6.67 -14.60 -7.89
CA SER A 15 -6.97 -13.84 -9.11
C SER A 15 -5.79 -13.09 -9.71
N GLY A 16 -4.63 -13.05 -9.03
CA GLY A 16 -3.41 -12.40 -9.53
C GLY A 16 -3.12 -11.01 -8.95
N LYS A 17 -3.91 -10.50 -7.99
CA LYS A 17 -3.71 -9.16 -7.40
C LYS A 17 -2.31 -8.95 -6.84
N SER A 18 -1.86 -9.83 -5.94
CA SER A 18 -0.54 -9.70 -5.32
C SER A 18 0.60 -9.83 -6.34
N THR A 19 0.43 -10.64 -7.38
CA THR A 19 1.37 -10.70 -8.50
C THR A 19 1.42 -9.39 -9.27
N LEU A 20 0.25 -8.81 -9.57
CA LEU A 20 0.14 -7.52 -10.27
C LEU A 20 0.86 -6.40 -9.51
N ILE A 21 0.61 -6.26 -8.21
CA ILE A 21 1.23 -5.19 -7.43
C ILE A 21 2.74 -5.36 -7.25
N GLN A 22 3.24 -6.60 -7.24
CA GLN A 22 4.67 -6.88 -7.21
C GLN A 22 5.37 -6.54 -8.53
N HIS A 23 4.67 -6.55 -9.64
CA HIS A 23 5.17 -6.03 -10.91
C HIS A 23 5.34 -4.51 -10.87
N PHE A 24 4.46 -3.77 -10.19
CA PHE A 24 4.49 -2.30 -10.16
C PHE A 24 5.74 -1.72 -9.49
N ASN A 25 6.34 -2.41 -8.54
CA ASN A 25 7.60 -1.98 -7.92
C ASN A 25 8.82 -2.82 -8.37
N ALA A 26 8.68 -3.52 -9.51
CA ALA A 26 9.71 -4.36 -10.11
C ALA A 26 10.31 -5.41 -9.16
N LEU A 27 9.49 -6.06 -8.33
CA LEU A 27 9.89 -7.25 -7.57
C LEU A 27 9.84 -8.51 -8.43
N ILE A 28 8.88 -8.57 -9.37
CA ILE A 28 8.72 -9.69 -10.30
C ILE A 28 8.87 -9.16 -11.72
N GLN A 29 9.66 -9.86 -12.53
CA GLN A 29 9.81 -9.58 -13.95
C GLN A 29 8.66 -10.23 -14.73
N PRO A 30 8.01 -9.50 -15.69
CA PRO A 30 7.00 -10.10 -16.54
C PRO A 30 7.63 -11.12 -17.50
N THR A 31 6.90 -12.22 -17.77
CA THR A 31 7.32 -13.20 -18.77
C THR A 31 7.24 -12.65 -20.19
N SER A 32 6.31 -11.73 -20.43
CA SER A 32 6.12 -11.03 -21.69
C SER A 32 5.47 -9.67 -21.44
N GLY A 33 5.52 -8.78 -22.44
CA GLY A 33 5.02 -7.41 -22.32
C GLY A 33 6.01 -6.48 -21.64
N GLN A 34 5.55 -5.29 -21.26
CA GLN A 34 6.37 -4.23 -20.67
C GLN A 34 5.65 -3.61 -19.47
N ILE A 35 6.43 -3.16 -18.49
CA ILE A 35 5.96 -2.36 -17.37
C ILE A 35 6.62 -1.00 -17.48
N LEU A 36 5.81 0.03 -17.72
CA LEU A 36 6.30 1.38 -17.92
C LEU A 36 6.06 2.24 -16.67
N TYR A 37 7.10 2.93 -16.24
CA TYR A 37 7.02 3.99 -15.25
C TYR A 37 7.50 5.30 -15.87
N ASN A 38 6.63 6.30 -15.94
CA ASN A 38 6.90 7.57 -16.67
C ASN A 38 7.35 7.38 -18.13
N GLY A 39 6.82 6.34 -18.80
CA GLY A 39 7.13 6.03 -20.20
C GLY A 39 8.39 5.19 -20.40
N GLU A 40 9.15 4.88 -19.35
CA GLU A 40 10.35 4.06 -19.42
C GLU A 40 10.08 2.62 -18.94
N ASP A 41 10.61 1.63 -19.66
CA ASP A 41 10.48 0.23 -19.27
C ASP A 41 11.34 -0.04 -18.01
N VAL A 42 10.69 -0.43 -16.92
CA VAL A 42 11.37 -0.70 -15.64
C VAL A 42 12.31 -1.90 -15.69
N TRP A 43 12.22 -2.71 -16.75
CA TRP A 43 13.09 -3.87 -16.98
C TRP A 43 14.15 -3.64 -18.07
N ALA A 44 14.24 -2.43 -18.63
CA ALA A 44 15.36 -2.06 -19.49
C ALA A 44 16.70 -2.26 -18.77
N GLU A 45 17.76 -2.58 -19.55
CA GLU A 45 19.08 -2.98 -19.02
C GLU A 45 19.68 -1.94 -18.06
N ASN A 46 19.55 -0.66 -18.37
CA ASN A 46 20.12 0.44 -17.57
C ASN A 46 19.12 1.12 -16.63
N TYR A 47 17.92 0.56 -16.42
CA TYR A 47 16.92 1.19 -15.57
C TYR A 47 17.26 1.07 -14.08
N ASN A 48 17.13 2.16 -13.34
CA ASN A 48 17.43 2.20 -11.90
C ASN A 48 16.24 1.71 -11.06
N ARG A 49 16.08 0.39 -10.91
CA ARG A 49 15.02 -0.23 -10.10
C ARG A 49 15.10 0.11 -8.61
N ARG A 50 16.29 0.51 -8.10
CA ARG A 50 16.42 0.97 -6.71
C ARG A 50 15.71 2.32 -6.53
N ALA A 51 15.88 3.24 -7.47
CA ALA A 51 15.17 4.52 -7.47
C ALA A 51 13.65 4.30 -7.59
N LEU A 52 13.22 3.41 -8.48
CA LEU A 52 11.79 3.05 -8.62
C LEU A 52 11.19 2.60 -7.27
N ARG A 53 11.87 1.71 -6.55
CA ARG A 53 11.37 1.19 -5.25
C ARG A 53 11.34 2.25 -4.15
N SER A 54 12.07 3.33 -4.30
CA SER A 54 11.96 4.50 -3.42
C SER A 54 10.72 5.35 -3.74
N GLU A 55 10.31 5.39 -5.01
CA GLU A 55 9.15 6.14 -5.46
C GLU A 55 7.85 5.32 -5.38
N VAL A 56 7.93 4.00 -5.52
CA VAL A 56 6.80 3.06 -5.46
C VAL A 56 6.95 2.20 -4.21
N GLY A 57 6.39 2.67 -3.10
CA GLY A 57 6.36 1.94 -1.83
C GLY A 57 5.32 0.83 -1.85
N LEU A 58 5.69 -0.35 -1.35
CA LEU A 58 4.81 -1.51 -1.23
C LEU A 58 4.77 -1.99 0.22
N VAL A 59 3.56 -2.04 0.78
CA VAL A 59 3.26 -2.64 2.08
C VAL A 59 2.58 -3.98 1.80
N PHE A 60 3.24 -5.07 2.17
CA PHE A 60 2.72 -6.43 1.99
C PHE A 60 1.63 -6.77 3.01
N GLN A 61 0.89 -7.83 2.73
CA GLN A 61 -0.01 -8.45 3.68
C GLN A 61 0.78 -8.90 4.94
N TYR A 62 0.27 -8.61 6.14
CA TYR A 62 0.96 -8.83 7.42
C TYR A 62 2.32 -8.10 7.53
N PRO A 63 2.36 -6.79 7.30
CA PRO A 63 3.60 -6.03 7.26
C PRO A 63 4.32 -6.00 8.62
N GLU A 64 3.62 -6.28 9.71
CA GLU A 64 4.15 -6.39 11.07
C GLU A 64 5.21 -7.49 11.25
N HIS A 65 5.26 -8.46 10.33
CA HIS A 65 6.29 -9.51 10.33
C HIS A 65 7.63 -9.03 9.76
N GLN A 66 7.65 -7.83 9.19
CA GLN A 66 8.86 -7.24 8.60
C GLN A 66 9.64 -6.37 9.58
N LEU A 67 9.11 -6.16 10.81
CA LEU A 67 9.77 -5.37 11.85
C LEU A 67 10.90 -6.19 12.48
N PHE A 68 12.09 -5.61 12.56
CA PHE A 68 13.30 -6.32 13.00
C PHE A 68 14.25 -5.51 13.88
N GLU A 69 14.07 -4.20 13.96
CA GLU A 69 14.95 -3.31 14.74
C GLU A 69 14.60 -3.32 16.23
N ASN A 70 15.53 -2.83 17.04
CA ASN A 70 15.38 -2.82 18.51
C ASN A 70 14.33 -1.80 18.98
N THR A 71 14.10 -0.72 18.22
CA THR A 71 13.10 0.29 18.55
C THR A 71 12.25 0.63 17.34
N VAL A 72 11.00 1.07 17.60
CA VAL A 72 10.06 1.55 16.58
C VAL A 72 10.69 2.63 15.71
N LEU A 73 11.36 3.62 16.33
CA LEU A 73 11.97 4.71 15.57
C LEU A 73 13.11 4.21 14.67
N ALA A 74 13.96 3.29 15.17
CA ALA A 74 15.04 2.73 14.37
C ALA A 74 14.52 1.94 13.16
N ASP A 75 13.44 1.18 13.35
CA ASP A 75 12.81 0.40 12.29
C ASP A 75 12.29 1.29 11.16
N VAL A 76 11.60 2.37 11.51
CA VAL A 76 11.08 3.33 10.53
C VAL A 76 12.19 4.16 9.87
N CYS A 77 13.32 4.40 10.54
CA CYS A 77 14.48 5.08 9.96
C CYS A 77 15.23 4.24 8.91
N PHE A 78 15.09 2.93 8.93
CA PHE A 78 15.85 2.01 8.08
C PHE A 78 15.70 2.33 6.58
N GLY A 79 14.46 2.55 6.12
CA GLY A 79 14.18 2.90 4.72
C GLY A 79 14.86 4.20 4.27
N PRO A 80 14.61 5.33 4.95
CA PRO A 80 15.27 6.62 4.66
C PRO A 80 16.79 6.56 4.69
N MET A 81 17.39 5.88 5.67
CA MET A 81 18.84 5.69 5.74
C MET A 81 19.38 4.92 4.52
N ASN A 82 18.67 3.90 4.06
CA ASN A 82 19.03 3.17 2.84
C ASN A 82 18.89 4.02 1.56
N GLN A 83 18.09 5.10 1.60
CA GLN A 83 18.04 6.10 0.53
C GLN A 83 19.20 7.10 0.60
N GLY A 84 20.03 7.05 1.65
CA GLY A 84 21.20 7.90 1.82
C GLY A 84 20.98 9.14 2.69
N LEU A 85 19.85 9.22 3.41
CA LEU A 85 19.63 10.30 4.40
C LEU A 85 20.58 10.12 5.60
N SER A 86 20.99 11.24 6.21
CA SER A 86 21.66 11.18 7.50
C SER A 86 20.72 10.63 8.57
N ARG A 87 21.29 10.22 9.72
CA ARG A 87 20.48 9.72 10.83
C ARG A 87 19.46 10.74 11.31
N GLU A 88 19.87 11.99 11.44
CA GLU A 88 19.01 13.09 11.88
C GLU A 88 17.85 13.31 10.89
N GLN A 89 18.16 13.32 9.60
CA GLN A 89 17.14 13.44 8.55
C GLN A 89 16.18 12.25 8.53
N ALA A 90 16.72 11.04 8.68
CA ALA A 90 15.90 9.82 8.72
C ALA A 90 14.96 9.82 9.95
N GLU A 91 15.44 10.25 11.12
CA GLU A 91 14.63 10.38 12.33
C GLU A 91 13.51 11.42 12.16
N GLU A 92 13.77 12.53 11.49
CA GLU A 92 12.74 13.54 11.20
C GLU A 92 11.63 12.97 10.31
N GLU A 93 11.99 12.31 9.21
CA GLU A 93 11.01 11.68 8.30
C GLU A 93 10.27 10.52 8.99
N ALA A 94 10.96 9.73 9.80
CA ALA A 94 10.35 8.65 10.57
C ALA A 94 9.30 9.16 11.57
N LYS A 95 9.61 10.23 12.31
CA LYS A 95 8.67 10.86 13.27
C LYS A 95 7.42 11.39 12.54
N LYS A 96 7.60 12.05 11.39
CA LYS A 96 6.48 12.51 10.56
C LYS A 96 5.60 11.33 10.11
N ALA A 97 6.23 10.26 9.61
CA ALA A 97 5.51 9.08 9.13
C ALA A 97 4.74 8.38 10.26
N LEU A 98 5.38 8.20 11.44
CA LEU A 98 4.74 7.63 12.63
C LEU A 98 3.53 8.46 13.10
N ALA A 99 3.66 9.78 13.10
CA ALA A 99 2.56 10.68 13.45
C ALA A 99 1.39 10.55 12.46
N HIS A 100 1.66 10.41 11.15
CA HIS A 100 0.62 10.25 10.11
C HIS A 100 -0.20 8.96 10.28
N VAL A 101 0.39 7.91 10.82
CA VAL A 101 -0.32 6.64 11.08
C VAL A 101 -0.80 6.52 12.55
N GLY A 102 -0.75 7.60 13.31
CA GLY A 102 -1.27 7.68 14.68
C GLY A 102 -0.48 6.90 15.72
N VAL A 103 0.81 6.68 15.51
CA VAL A 103 1.70 6.11 16.52
C VAL A 103 2.19 7.22 17.44
N LYS A 104 1.94 7.06 18.76
CA LYS A 104 2.31 8.05 19.77
C LYS A 104 3.82 8.05 20.03
N GLU A 105 4.39 9.21 20.37
CA GLU A 105 5.83 9.38 20.67
C GLU A 105 6.34 8.50 21.78
N GLU A 106 5.51 8.20 22.79
CA GLU A 106 5.84 7.28 23.91
C GLU A 106 6.21 5.86 23.43
N ASN A 107 5.85 5.50 22.20
CA ASN A 107 6.15 4.20 21.61
C ASN A 107 7.44 4.20 20.76
N PHE A 108 8.02 5.34 20.47
CA PHE A 108 9.17 5.44 19.54
C PHE A 108 10.41 4.70 20.03
N THR A 109 10.62 4.68 21.35
CA THR A 109 11.75 4.01 22.01
C THR A 109 11.47 2.58 22.44
N LYS A 110 10.20 2.13 22.32
CA LYS A 110 9.82 0.75 22.63
C LYS A 110 10.28 -0.20 21.53
N SER A 111 10.45 -1.47 21.91
CA SER A 111 10.64 -2.52 20.92
C SER A 111 9.35 -2.70 20.11
N PRO A 112 9.42 -2.88 18.78
CA PRO A 112 8.24 -3.24 17.99
C PRO A 112 7.50 -4.48 18.50
N PHE A 113 8.23 -5.39 19.14
CA PHE A 113 7.67 -6.64 19.68
C PHE A 113 6.79 -6.45 20.89
N GLU A 114 6.90 -5.32 21.59
CA GLU A 114 6.06 -4.95 22.74
C GLU A 114 4.72 -4.31 22.33
N LEU A 115 4.56 -4.01 21.06
CA LEU A 115 3.35 -3.35 20.53
C LEU A 115 2.23 -4.36 20.24
N SER A 116 0.97 -3.89 20.27
CA SER A 116 -0.16 -4.66 19.75
C SER A 116 -0.04 -4.90 18.24
N GLY A 117 -0.74 -5.90 17.70
CA GLY A 117 -0.72 -6.20 16.25
C GLY A 117 -1.09 -4.99 15.39
N GLY A 118 -2.12 -4.23 15.78
CA GLY A 118 -2.51 -3.02 15.08
C GLY A 118 -1.45 -1.92 15.13
N GLN A 119 -0.78 -1.74 16.25
CA GLN A 119 0.31 -0.79 16.38
C GLN A 119 1.53 -1.20 15.53
N LYS A 120 1.91 -2.49 15.54
CA LYS A 120 2.96 -3.03 14.66
C LYS A 120 2.67 -2.75 13.19
N LYS A 121 1.44 -2.96 12.76
CA LYS A 121 0.99 -2.70 11.39
C LYS A 121 1.16 -1.23 11.01
N ARG A 122 0.76 -0.31 11.90
CA ARG A 122 0.97 1.13 11.73
C ARG A 122 2.46 1.47 11.59
N VAL A 123 3.32 0.89 12.43
CA VAL A 123 4.78 1.09 12.38
C VAL A 123 5.34 0.61 11.03
N ALA A 124 4.93 -0.55 10.55
CA ALA A 124 5.39 -1.09 9.28
C ALA A 124 4.92 -0.23 8.08
N ILE A 125 3.69 0.29 8.11
CA ILE A 125 3.22 1.27 7.11
C ILE A 125 4.06 2.57 7.19
N ALA A 126 4.35 3.05 8.41
CA ALA A 126 5.20 4.23 8.60
C ALA A 126 6.61 4.04 8.02
N GLY A 127 7.18 2.83 8.12
CA GLY A 127 8.49 2.50 7.53
C GLY A 127 8.53 2.72 6.01
N VAL A 128 7.44 2.40 5.31
CA VAL A 128 7.32 2.67 3.87
C VAL A 128 7.03 4.15 3.62
N LEU A 129 6.17 4.78 4.40
CA LEU A 129 5.82 6.21 4.26
C LEU A 129 7.00 7.14 4.52
N ALA A 130 7.91 6.77 5.42
CA ALA A 130 9.11 7.56 5.75
C ALA A 130 10.06 7.71 4.56
N MET A 131 10.01 6.80 3.60
CA MET A 131 10.74 6.90 2.33
C MET A 131 10.15 7.95 1.37
N ASN A 132 9.02 8.59 1.74
CA ASN A 132 8.32 9.60 0.96
C ASN A 132 7.96 9.16 -0.48
N PRO A 133 7.26 8.02 -0.64
CA PRO A 133 6.94 7.48 -1.95
C PRO A 133 5.94 8.37 -2.70
N LYS A 134 5.98 8.37 -4.04
CA LYS A 134 4.98 8.99 -4.92
C LYS A 134 3.74 8.10 -5.08
N ILE A 135 3.96 6.79 -5.04
CA ILE A 135 2.91 5.76 -5.12
C ILE A 135 3.03 4.87 -3.89
N LEU A 136 1.95 4.70 -3.16
CA LEU A 136 1.86 3.78 -2.02
C LEU A 136 0.91 2.64 -2.37
N ILE A 137 1.44 1.43 -2.40
CA ILE A 137 0.68 0.20 -2.63
C ILE A 137 0.47 -0.49 -1.27
N LEU A 138 -0.76 -0.85 -0.97
CA LEU A 138 -1.17 -1.48 0.27
C LEU A 138 -1.87 -2.80 -0.03
N ASP A 139 -1.23 -3.91 0.32
CA ASP A 139 -1.80 -5.26 0.14
C ASP A 139 -2.49 -5.69 1.43
N GLU A 140 -3.82 -5.64 1.46
CA GLU A 140 -4.65 -6.02 2.62
C GLU A 140 -4.21 -5.36 3.95
N PRO A 141 -4.04 -4.02 4.01
CA PRO A 141 -3.44 -3.35 5.16
C PRO A 141 -4.25 -3.48 6.44
N THR A 142 -5.54 -3.82 6.32
CA THR A 142 -6.50 -3.91 7.42
C THR A 142 -6.79 -5.33 7.89
N ALA A 143 -6.17 -6.33 7.24
CA ALA A 143 -6.37 -7.73 7.60
C ALA A 143 -6.06 -7.99 9.09
N GLY A 144 -6.99 -8.63 9.80
CA GLY A 144 -6.82 -8.99 11.22
C GLY A 144 -7.01 -7.84 12.22
N LEU A 145 -7.45 -6.65 11.77
CA LEU A 145 -7.84 -5.55 12.65
C LEU A 145 -9.32 -5.61 13.00
N ASP A 146 -9.65 -5.06 14.16
CA ASP A 146 -11.03 -4.76 14.52
C ASP A 146 -11.62 -3.65 13.63
N PRO A 147 -12.94 -3.46 13.56
CA PRO A 147 -13.55 -2.48 12.69
C PRO A 147 -13.04 -1.05 12.91
N GLN A 148 -12.83 -0.64 14.16
CA GLN A 148 -12.33 0.70 14.47
C GLN A 148 -10.88 0.89 14.03
N GLY A 149 -10.00 -0.07 14.31
CA GLY A 149 -8.60 -0.03 13.87
C GLY A 149 -8.45 -0.01 12.35
N ARG A 150 -9.37 -0.69 11.65
CA ARG A 150 -9.46 -0.67 10.19
C ARG A 150 -9.82 0.71 9.66
N ASP A 151 -10.92 1.29 10.17
CA ASP A 151 -11.36 2.62 9.77
C ASP A 151 -10.30 3.67 10.07
N ASP A 152 -9.70 3.64 11.25
CA ASP A 152 -8.63 4.57 11.65
C ASP A 152 -7.44 4.57 10.68
N ILE A 153 -6.97 3.38 10.26
CA ILE A 153 -5.84 3.29 9.30
C ILE A 153 -6.23 3.83 7.94
N LEU A 154 -7.39 3.44 7.42
CA LEU A 154 -7.84 3.88 6.10
C LEU A 154 -8.15 5.38 6.05
N ASP A 155 -8.75 5.94 7.11
CA ASP A 155 -8.98 7.37 7.22
C ASP A 155 -7.66 8.16 7.25
N GLN A 156 -6.62 7.66 7.94
CA GLN A 156 -5.29 8.27 7.95
C GLN A 156 -4.61 8.21 6.58
N ILE A 157 -4.73 7.08 5.87
CA ILE A 157 -4.22 6.92 4.50
C ILE A 157 -4.96 7.86 3.54
N ALA A 158 -6.28 7.97 3.65
CA ALA A 158 -7.08 8.88 2.85
C ALA A 158 -6.75 10.36 3.12
N ALA A 159 -6.52 10.71 4.39
CA ALA A 159 -6.06 12.05 4.76
C ALA A 159 -4.68 12.37 4.16
N LEU A 160 -3.75 11.41 4.21
CA LEU A 160 -2.43 11.55 3.61
C LEU A 160 -2.51 11.73 2.07
N HIS A 161 -3.35 10.94 1.40
CA HIS A 161 -3.61 11.07 -0.03
C HIS A 161 -4.09 12.48 -0.38
N LYS A 162 -5.10 12.99 0.32
CA LYS A 162 -5.65 14.34 0.11
C LYS A 162 -4.63 15.44 0.38
N MET A 163 -3.79 15.27 1.41
CA MET A 163 -2.81 16.28 1.83
C MET A 163 -1.60 16.34 0.90
N ARG A 164 -1.10 15.19 0.41
CA ARG A 164 0.14 15.09 -0.36
C ARG A 164 -0.07 14.84 -1.85
N GLY A 165 -1.29 14.46 -2.28
CA GLY A 165 -1.57 14.11 -3.67
C GLY A 165 -0.85 12.84 -4.15
N ILE A 166 -0.44 11.95 -3.22
CA ILE A 166 0.22 10.70 -3.59
C ILE A 166 -0.80 9.72 -4.20
N THR A 167 -0.35 8.91 -5.14
CA THR A 167 -1.18 7.82 -5.67
C THR A 167 -1.27 6.69 -4.66
N ILE A 168 -2.49 6.21 -4.37
CA ILE A 168 -2.73 5.06 -3.50
C ILE A 168 -3.27 3.90 -4.33
N ILE A 169 -2.73 2.71 -4.15
CA ILE A 169 -3.27 1.46 -4.68
C ILE A 169 -3.61 0.57 -3.49
N LEU A 170 -4.89 0.37 -3.25
CA LEU A 170 -5.42 -0.43 -2.15
C LEU A 170 -5.91 -1.77 -2.68
N VAL A 171 -5.25 -2.86 -2.30
CA VAL A 171 -5.78 -4.21 -2.48
C VAL A 171 -6.60 -4.55 -1.25
N SER A 172 -7.88 -4.89 -1.41
CA SER A 172 -8.76 -5.24 -0.31
C SER A 172 -9.81 -6.26 -0.74
N HIS A 173 -10.22 -7.09 0.23
CA HIS A 173 -11.42 -7.94 0.11
C HIS A 173 -12.68 -7.27 0.65
N SER A 174 -12.56 -6.13 1.32
CA SER A 174 -13.70 -5.37 1.84
C SER A 174 -14.29 -4.46 0.77
N MET A 175 -15.46 -4.80 0.27
CA MET A 175 -16.16 -3.98 -0.72
C MET A 175 -16.64 -2.64 -0.12
N GLU A 176 -16.88 -2.60 1.19
CA GLU A 176 -17.24 -1.39 1.92
C GLU A 176 -16.08 -0.38 1.95
N ASP A 177 -14.86 -0.87 2.24
CA ASP A 177 -13.66 -0.03 2.22
C ASP A 177 -13.42 0.53 0.81
N ILE A 178 -13.54 -0.33 -0.20
CA ILE A 178 -13.41 0.07 -1.60
C ILE A 178 -14.45 1.14 -1.97
N ALA A 179 -15.71 0.92 -1.64
CA ALA A 179 -16.78 1.89 -1.95
C ALA A 179 -16.58 3.24 -1.24
N LYS A 180 -16.00 3.23 -0.03
CA LYS A 180 -15.81 4.43 0.81
C LYS A 180 -14.62 5.27 0.37
N TYR A 181 -13.51 4.65 -0.03
CA TYR A 181 -12.23 5.36 -0.16
C TYR A 181 -11.73 5.51 -1.58
N VAL A 182 -12.09 4.62 -2.52
CA VAL A 182 -11.45 4.60 -3.84
C VAL A 182 -12.25 5.37 -4.90
N GLU A 183 -11.52 5.95 -5.84
CA GLU A 183 -12.08 6.72 -6.97
C GLU A 183 -12.17 5.86 -8.24
N ARG A 184 -11.30 4.86 -8.37
CA ARG A 184 -11.20 3.94 -9.51
C ARG A 184 -11.03 2.52 -8.99
N LEU A 185 -11.76 1.59 -9.56
CA LEU A 185 -11.78 0.19 -9.14
C LEU A 185 -11.36 -0.72 -10.30
N ILE A 186 -10.34 -1.52 -10.04
CA ILE A 186 -9.87 -2.57 -10.93
C ILE A 186 -10.31 -3.91 -10.36
N VAL A 187 -10.96 -4.73 -11.18
CA VAL A 187 -11.36 -6.08 -10.80
C VAL A 187 -10.51 -7.10 -11.55
N MET A 188 -9.84 -7.96 -10.78
CA MET A 188 -9.02 -9.04 -11.29
C MET A 188 -9.75 -10.38 -11.19
N ASN A 189 -9.73 -11.16 -12.27
CA ASN A 189 -10.27 -12.51 -12.32
C ASN A 189 -9.35 -13.41 -13.15
N HIS A 190 -8.86 -14.52 -12.59
CA HIS A 190 -7.96 -15.47 -13.26
C HIS A 190 -6.76 -14.85 -14.01
N GLY A 191 -6.14 -13.82 -13.43
CA GLY A 191 -4.98 -13.13 -14.02
C GLY A 191 -5.33 -12.05 -15.05
N GLU A 192 -6.61 -11.82 -15.31
CA GLU A 192 -7.09 -10.81 -16.25
C GLU A 192 -7.77 -9.65 -15.51
N MET A 193 -7.65 -8.45 -16.05
CA MET A 193 -8.41 -7.28 -15.62
C MET A 193 -9.75 -7.27 -16.33
N VAL A 194 -10.83 -7.55 -15.59
CA VAL A 194 -12.19 -7.69 -16.15
C VAL A 194 -13.02 -6.41 -16.05
N PHE A 195 -12.76 -5.57 -15.06
CA PHE A 195 -13.34 -4.24 -14.93
C PHE A 195 -12.28 -3.21 -14.56
N ASP A 196 -12.45 -1.99 -15.05
CA ASP A 196 -11.64 -0.82 -14.74
C ASP A 196 -12.49 0.43 -14.89
N ASP A 197 -13.16 0.85 -13.82
CA ASP A 197 -14.11 1.98 -13.82
C ASP A 197 -14.28 2.53 -12.40
N THR A 198 -15.17 3.48 -12.21
CA THR A 198 -15.56 3.96 -10.89
C THR A 198 -16.22 2.84 -10.07
N PRO A 199 -16.09 2.83 -8.73
CA PRO A 199 -16.74 1.83 -7.90
C PRO A 199 -18.25 1.72 -8.16
N LYS A 200 -18.92 2.87 -8.35
CA LYS A 200 -20.36 2.90 -8.65
C LYS A 200 -20.72 2.11 -9.92
N ASN A 201 -19.95 2.30 -10.99
CA ASN A 201 -20.19 1.59 -12.25
C ASN A 201 -19.88 0.10 -12.11
N VAL A 202 -18.74 -0.25 -11.51
CA VAL A 202 -18.37 -1.65 -11.29
C VAL A 202 -19.42 -2.38 -10.46
N PHE A 203 -19.86 -1.79 -9.33
CA PHE A 203 -20.87 -2.40 -8.47
C PHE A 203 -22.27 -2.48 -9.10
N SER A 204 -22.57 -1.73 -10.16
CA SER A 204 -23.79 -1.91 -10.93
C SER A 204 -23.86 -3.26 -11.66
N HIS A 205 -22.69 -3.89 -11.91
CA HIS A 205 -22.53 -5.23 -12.47
C HIS A 205 -22.52 -6.33 -11.40
N TYR A 206 -23.30 -6.17 -10.31
CA TYR A 206 -23.26 -7.05 -9.14
C TYR A 206 -23.44 -8.54 -9.46
N LYS A 207 -24.27 -8.90 -10.47
CA LYS A 207 -24.48 -10.29 -10.88
C LYS A 207 -23.23 -10.93 -11.47
N GLU A 208 -22.45 -10.14 -12.23
CA GLU A 208 -21.19 -10.61 -12.80
C GLU A 208 -20.14 -10.77 -11.70
N LEU A 209 -20.10 -9.82 -10.75
CA LEU A 209 -19.21 -9.88 -9.58
C LEU A 209 -19.55 -11.09 -8.69
N GLU A 210 -20.82 -11.36 -8.42
CA GLU A 210 -21.26 -12.56 -7.69
C GLU A 210 -20.84 -13.85 -8.40
N GLY A 211 -20.95 -13.89 -9.73
CA GLY A 211 -20.46 -15.02 -10.54
C GLY A 211 -18.94 -15.25 -10.42
N MET A 212 -18.18 -14.24 -10.03
CA MET A 212 -16.73 -14.30 -9.76
C MET A 212 -16.42 -14.52 -8.26
N GLY A 213 -17.44 -14.73 -7.41
CA GLY A 213 -17.28 -14.89 -5.97
C GLY A 213 -16.99 -13.58 -5.21
N LEU A 214 -17.36 -12.43 -5.78
CA LEU A 214 -17.23 -11.11 -5.17
C LEU A 214 -18.61 -10.60 -4.75
N ALA A 215 -18.77 -10.27 -3.47
CA ALA A 215 -20.00 -9.64 -2.98
C ALA A 215 -19.99 -8.15 -3.32
N ALA A 216 -21.16 -7.58 -3.66
CA ALA A 216 -21.32 -6.14 -3.74
C ALA A 216 -21.43 -5.54 -2.32
N PRO A 217 -21.05 -4.26 -2.08
CA PRO A 217 -21.29 -3.59 -0.81
C PRO A 217 -22.80 -3.49 -0.55
N GLN A 218 -23.20 -3.57 0.71
CA GLN A 218 -24.59 -3.43 1.14
C GLN A 218 -25.05 -1.98 1.12
#